data_4a46687dbb9b3c80d3b6ff8dc52483d8
#
_entry.id   4a46687dbb9b3c80d3b6ff8dc52483d8
#
_cell.length_a   1.000
_cell.length_b   1.000
_cell.length_c   1.000
_cell.angle_alpha   90.00
_cell.angle_beta   90.00
_cell.angle_gamma   90.00
#
_symmetry.space_group_name_H-M   'P 1'
#
loop_
_entity.id
_entity.type
_entity.pdbx_description
1 polymer ?
#
loop_
_entity_poly.entity_id
_entity_poly.type
_entity_poly.pdbx_seq_one_letter_code
_entity_poly.pdbx_strand_id
1 'polypeptide(L)'
;MFDDITPESIKNEILENIESTDTREGSFCNTLVSPMAYKMWEMLQSMNACIPIAFVDETSGEYIDKRASEFGLERKSGTKAVAQITFTGENGTVISAGSVFLAEDGYEYILDETVVIGESKSAKGNITAAETGEIYNTAAGTITGQYKTINGLTAVTNN
;
A
#
# COMPACT_ATOMS: atom_id res chain seq x y z
N MET A 1 -20.85 18.08 3.56
CA MET A 1 -22.31 18.31 3.64
C MET A 1 -22.74 18.56 5.08
N PHE A 2 -22.22 17.83 6.06
CA PHE A 2 -22.54 17.96 7.48
C PHE A 2 -21.36 18.51 8.32
N ASP A 3 -20.44 19.23 7.69
CA ASP A 3 -19.17 19.66 8.29
C ASP A 3 -19.36 20.70 9.41
N ASP A 4 -20.42 21.51 9.31
CA ASP A 4 -20.74 22.56 10.29
C ASP A 4 -21.56 22.04 11.48
N ILE A 5 -21.99 20.77 11.45
CA ILE A 5 -22.79 20.18 12.52
C ILE A 5 -21.86 19.68 13.64
N THR A 6 -22.13 20.09 14.87
CA THR A 6 -21.38 19.69 16.05
C THR A 6 -22.26 18.87 17.01
N PRO A 7 -21.69 18.04 17.88
CA PRO A 7 -22.45 17.34 18.93
C PRO A 7 -23.26 18.32 19.80
N GLU A 8 -22.70 19.49 20.04
CA GLU A 8 -23.34 20.57 20.83
C GLU A 8 -24.57 21.12 20.12
N SER A 9 -24.51 21.38 18.81
CA SER A 9 -25.66 21.88 18.04
C SER A 9 -26.80 20.88 18.03
N ILE A 10 -26.50 19.58 17.84
CA ILE A 10 -27.51 18.50 17.89
C ILE A 10 -28.13 18.41 19.29
N LYS A 11 -27.29 18.45 20.32
CA LYS A 11 -27.77 18.41 21.71
C LYS A 11 -28.73 19.55 22.01
N ASN A 12 -28.37 20.77 21.63
CA ASN A 12 -29.21 21.97 21.89
C ASN A 12 -30.52 21.87 21.12
N GLU A 13 -30.53 21.47 19.87
CA GLU A 13 -31.73 21.25 19.09
C GLU A 13 -32.67 20.22 19.73
N ILE A 14 -32.14 19.11 20.26
CA ILE A 14 -32.93 18.08 20.94
C ILE A 14 -33.53 18.68 22.25
N LEU A 15 -32.73 19.41 23.04
CA LEU A 15 -33.15 19.96 24.32
C LEU A 15 -34.21 21.06 24.15
N GLU A 16 -34.15 21.88 23.09
CA GLU A 16 -35.15 22.88 22.74
C GLU A 16 -36.54 22.27 22.45
N ASN A 17 -36.57 21.04 21.93
CA ASN A 17 -37.80 20.29 21.64
C ASN A 17 -38.42 19.59 22.86
N ILE A 18 -37.79 19.70 24.06
CA ILE A 18 -38.30 19.11 25.31
C ILE A 18 -39.04 20.18 26.14
N GLU A 19 -40.37 20.17 26.09
CA GLU A 19 -41.18 21.26 26.66
C GLU A 19 -41.49 21.15 28.16
N SER A 20 -41.37 19.98 28.79
CA SER A 20 -41.96 19.77 30.14
C SER A 20 -40.97 19.36 31.23
N THR A 21 -39.66 19.38 30.96
CA THR A 21 -38.64 18.88 31.88
C THR A 21 -37.44 19.85 31.96
N ASP A 22 -36.70 19.78 33.08
CA ASP A 22 -35.47 20.55 33.25
C ASP A 22 -34.40 20.12 32.25
N THR A 23 -33.99 21.05 31.36
CA THR A 23 -32.99 20.84 30.30
C THR A 23 -31.65 21.54 30.59
N ARG A 24 -31.52 22.21 31.75
CA ARG A 24 -30.30 22.93 32.15
C ARG A 24 -29.09 21.97 32.22
N GLU A 25 -27.92 22.53 32.10
CA GLU A 25 -26.68 21.79 32.28
C GLU A 25 -26.66 21.08 33.63
N GLY A 26 -26.27 19.76 33.63
CA GLY A 26 -26.31 18.92 34.83
C GLY A 26 -27.66 18.27 35.15
N SER A 27 -28.75 18.61 34.45
CA SER A 27 -30.01 17.93 34.59
C SER A 27 -29.95 16.50 34.04
N PHE A 28 -30.91 15.66 34.47
CA PHE A 28 -31.00 14.26 33.97
C PHE A 28 -31.22 14.23 32.45
N CYS A 29 -32.07 15.12 31.91
CA CYS A 29 -32.29 15.17 30.45
C CYS A 29 -31.02 15.57 29.69
N ASN A 30 -30.31 16.58 30.16
CA ASN A 30 -29.05 17.01 29.52
C ASN A 30 -27.99 15.91 29.53
N THR A 31 -27.88 15.20 30.67
CA THR A 31 -26.94 14.07 30.81
C THR A 31 -27.27 12.90 29.89
N LEU A 32 -28.57 12.63 29.69
CA LEU A 32 -29.04 11.56 28.82
C LEU A 32 -28.89 11.88 27.33
N VAL A 33 -29.18 13.13 26.94
CA VAL A 33 -29.14 13.58 25.54
C VAL A 33 -27.71 13.74 25.03
N SER A 34 -26.76 14.13 25.89
CA SER A 34 -25.37 14.37 25.47
C SER A 34 -24.71 13.21 24.74
N PRO A 35 -24.70 11.97 25.24
CA PRO A 35 -24.12 10.83 24.53
C PRO A 35 -24.90 10.45 23.26
N MET A 36 -26.20 10.69 23.23
CA MET A 36 -27.02 10.46 22.04
C MET A 36 -26.67 11.43 20.93
N ALA A 37 -26.55 12.71 21.23
CA ALA A 37 -26.13 13.75 20.28
C ALA A 37 -24.73 13.45 19.71
N TYR A 38 -23.80 12.98 20.54
CA TYR A 38 -22.49 12.58 20.10
C TYR A 38 -22.55 11.40 19.11
N LYS A 39 -23.35 10.38 19.40
CA LYS A 39 -23.54 9.24 18.48
C LYS A 39 -24.23 9.63 17.18
N MET A 40 -25.17 10.55 17.21
CA MET A 40 -25.78 11.09 15.99
C MET A 40 -24.77 11.86 15.15
N TRP A 41 -23.90 12.64 15.79
CA TRP A 41 -22.81 13.33 15.08
C TRP A 41 -21.84 12.35 14.45
N GLU A 42 -21.38 11.28 15.15
CA GLU A 42 -20.53 10.23 14.58
C GLU A 42 -21.18 9.59 13.35
N MET A 43 -22.49 9.37 13.38
CA MET A 43 -23.22 8.82 12.25
C MET A 43 -23.23 9.78 11.05
N LEU A 44 -23.43 11.09 11.29
CA LEU A 44 -23.36 12.11 10.25
C LEU A 44 -21.95 12.21 9.63
N GLN A 45 -20.90 12.11 10.45
CA GLN A 45 -19.52 12.07 9.94
C GLN A 45 -19.26 10.82 9.09
N SER A 46 -19.80 9.67 9.48
CA SER A 46 -19.72 8.45 8.68
C SER A 46 -20.44 8.60 7.33
N MET A 47 -21.59 9.29 7.31
CA MET A 47 -22.29 9.62 6.06
C MET A 47 -21.48 10.56 5.17
N ASN A 48 -20.83 11.59 5.74
CA ASN A 48 -19.91 12.46 5.00
C ASN A 48 -18.76 11.67 4.35
N ALA A 49 -18.21 10.69 5.06
CA ALA A 49 -17.15 9.83 4.53
C ALA A 49 -17.61 8.91 3.38
N CYS A 50 -18.91 8.61 3.30
CA CYS A 50 -19.46 7.79 2.22
C CYS A 50 -19.70 8.57 0.91
N ILE A 51 -19.87 9.89 0.98
CA ILE A 51 -20.19 10.71 -0.20
C ILE A 51 -19.07 10.67 -1.26
N PRO A 52 -17.77 10.86 -0.91
CA PRO A 52 -16.68 10.81 -1.87
C PRO A 52 -16.57 9.45 -2.57
N ILE A 53 -16.99 8.36 -1.91
CA ILE A 53 -16.95 7.01 -2.49
C ILE A 53 -17.85 6.89 -3.73
N ALA A 54 -18.89 7.71 -3.82
CA ALA A 54 -19.81 7.72 -4.96
C ALA A 54 -19.19 8.35 -6.22
N PHE A 55 -18.12 9.14 -6.08
CA PHE A 55 -17.49 9.87 -7.19
C PHE A 55 -16.12 9.28 -7.50
N VAL A 56 -15.88 9.01 -8.79
CA VAL A 56 -14.62 8.37 -9.25
C VAL A 56 -13.41 9.26 -8.98
N ASP A 57 -13.57 10.57 -9.07
CA ASP A 57 -12.49 11.56 -8.91
C ASP A 57 -12.07 11.74 -7.43
N GLU A 58 -12.94 11.33 -6.49
CA GLU A 58 -12.74 11.53 -5.05
C GLU A 58 -12.45 10.23 -4.30
N THR A 59 -12.54 9.08 -5.00
CA THR A 59 -12.33 7.76 -4.41
C THR A 59 -11.03 7.12 -4.88
N SER A 60 -10.57 6.08 -4.19
CA SER A 60 -9.33 5.36 -4.50
C SER A 60 -9.42 3.86 -4.18
N GLY A 61 -8.44 3.09 -4.67
CA GLY A 61 -8.30 1.67 -4.33
C GLY A 61 -9.49 0.82 -4.79
N GLU A 62 -9.99 -0.02 -3.90
CA GLU A 62 -11.09 -0.97 -4.20
C GLU A 62 -12.39 -0.32 -4.63
N TYR A 63 -12.67 0.91 -4.19
CA TYR A 63 -13.89 1.62 -4.58
C TYR A 63 -13.85 2.05 -6.03
N ILE A 64 -12.69 2.50 -6.55
CA ILE A 64 -12.51 2.75 -7.99
C ILE A 64 -12.71 1.45 -8.77
N ASP A 65 -12.17 0.33 -8.30
CA ASP A 65 -12.27 -0.95 -9.00
C ASP A 65 -13.74 -1.41 -9.08
N LYS A 66 -14.50 -1.24 -7.99
CA LYS A 66 -15.96 -1.52 -7.98
C LYS A 66 -16.72 -0.62 -8.97
N ARG A 67 -16.42 0.67 -8.99
CA ARG A 67 -17.05 1.61 -9.94
C ARG A 67 -16.68 1.29 -11.39
N ALA A 68 -15.41 0.96 -11.65
CA ALA A 68 -14.94 0.57 -12.98
C ALA A 68 -15.65 -0.71 -13.47
N SER A 69 -15.86 -1.68 -12.58
CA SER A 69 -16.53 -2.94 -12.90
C SER A 69 -18.00 -2.74 -13.34
N GLU A 70 -18.69 -1.71 -12.86
CA GLU A 70 -20.05 -1.36 -13.32
C GLU A 70 -20.08 -1.01 -14.82
N PHE A 71 -18.96 -0.54 -15.36
CA PHE A 71 -18.77 -0.22 -16.78
C PHE A 71 -18.04 -1.33 -17.55
N GLY A 72 -17.86 -2.51 -16.95
CA GLY A 72 -17.13 -3.62 -17.57
C GLY A 72 -15.62 -3.38 -17.71
N LEU A 73 -15.06 -2.46 -16.93
CA LEU A 73 -13.63 -2.18 -16.90
C LEU A 73 -12.96 -2.90 -15.75
N GLU A 74 -11.77 -3.46 -16.01
CA GLU A 74 -10.93 -4.08 -15.02
C GLU A 74 -9.58 -3.37 -14.92
N ARG A 75 -9.03 -3.31 -13.71
CA ARG A 75 -7.68 -2.77 -13.49
C ARG A 75 -6.66 -3.67 -14.19
N LYS A 76 -5.79 -3.07 -15.00
CA LYS A 76 -4.65 -3.80 -15.55
C LYS A 76 -3.71 -4.22 -14.43
N SER A 77 -3.37 -5.49 -14.40
CA SER A 77 -2.35 -6.00 -13.48
C SER A 77 -1.00 -5.34 -13.75
N GLY A 78 -0.27 -5.03 -12.70
CA GLY A 78 1.11 -4.59 -12.82
C GLY A 78 1.99 -5.67 -13.44
N THR A 79 3.09 -5.27 -14.07
CA THR A 79 4.16 -6.17 -14.50
C THR A 79 5.26 -6.22 -13.44
N LYS A 80 5.97 -7.33 -13.38
CA LYS A 80 7.14 -7.46 -12.52
C LYS A 80 8.28 -6.58 -13.05
N ALA A 81 9.04 -5.95 -12.15
CA ALA A 81 10.23 -5.21 -12.51
C ALA A 81 11.31 -6.18 -13.03
N VAL A 82 12.02 -5.77 -14.07
CA VAL A 82 13.13 -6.51 -14.67
C VAL A 82 14.37 -5.64 -14.66
N ALA A 83 15.50 -6.20 -14.26
CA ALA A 83 16.76 -5.48 -14.25
C ALA A 83 17.90 -6.36 -14.77
N GLN A 84 18.96 -5.72 -15.26
CA GLN A 84 20.20 -6.41 -15.56
C GLN A 84 21.11 -6.37 -14.34
N ILE A 85 21.66 -7.51 -13.98
CA ILE A 85 22.57 -7.68 -12.84
C ILE A 85 23.94 -8.09 -13.31
N THR A 86 24.98 -7.56 -12.69
CA THR A 86 26.37 -7.89 -12.94
C THR A 86 26.90 -8.74 -11.78
N PHE A 87 27.43 -9.90 -12.10
CA PHE A 87 28.08 -10.81 -11.17
C PHE A 87 29.59 -10.69 -11.29
N THR A 88 30.28 -10.61 -10.17
CA THR A 88 31.75 -10.66 -10.10
C THR A 88 32.18 -11.85 -9.24
N GLY A 89 33.13 -12.67 -9.74
CA GLY A 89 33.54 -13.85 -9.02
C GLY A 89 34.64 -14.63 -9.73
N GLU A 90 34.83 -15.88 -9.32
CA GLU A 90 35.84 -16.75 -9.88
C GLU A 90 35.42 -17.33 -11.24
N ASN A 91 36.41 -17.56 -12.13
CA ASN A 91 36.14 -18.20 -13.41
C ASN A 91 35.59 -19.59 -13.20
N GLY A 92 34.53 -19.93 -13.95
CA GLY A 92 33.85 -21.22 -13.86
C GLY A 92 32.74 -21.27 -12.80
N THR A 93 32.51 -20.18 -12.03
CA THR A 93 31.38 -20.11 -11.11
C THR A 93 30.06 -20.14 -11.87
N VAL A 94 29.19 -21.08 -11.51
CA VAL A 94 27.86 -21.27 -12.12
C VAL A 94 26.80 -20.69 -11.16
N ILE A 95 26.02 -19.75 -11.66
CA ILE A 95 24.87 -19.16 -10.97
C ILE A 95 23.62 -19.71 -11.64
N SER A 96 22.90 -20.58 -10.94
CA SER A 96 21.73 -21.25 -11.52
C SER A 96 20.54 -20.32 -11.68
N ALA A 97 19.78 -20.51 -12.74
CA ALA A 97 18.46 -19.91 -12.86
C ALA A 97 17.62 -20.19 -11.61
N GLY A 98 16.80 -19.21 -11.20
CA GLY A 98 16.04 -19.29 -9.95
C GLY A 98 16.81 -18.89 -8.69
N SER A 99 18.11 -18.53 -8.79
CA SER A 99 18.85 -17.94 -7.67
C SER A 99 18.25 -16.60 -7.28
N VAL A 100 18.09 -16.37 -5.96
CA VAL A 100 17.44 -15.18 -5.42
C VAL A 100 18.47 -14.18 -4.91
N PHE A 101 18.31 -12.93 -5.33
CA PHE A 101 19.13 -11.79 -4.93
C PHE A 101 18.27 -10.78 -4.19
N LEU A 102 18.86 -10.05 -3.26
CA LEU A 102 18.18 -9.13 -2.38
C LEU A 102 18.63 -7.70 -2.64
N ALA A 103 17.66 -6.79 -2.69
CA ALA A 103 17.93 -5.37 -2.57
C ALA A 103 18.19 -4.98 -1.11
N GLU A 104 18.75 -3.79 -0.88
CA GLU A 104 19.01 -3.25 0.46
C GLU A 104 17.75 -3.20 1.33
N ASP A 105 16.58 -2.96 0.71
CA ASP A 105 15.27 -2.94 1.38
C ASP A 105 14.67 -4.35 1.61
N GLY A 106 15.39 -5.41 1.25
CA GLY A 106 14.99 -6.80 1.45
C GLY A 106 14.08 -7.36 0.36
N TYR A 107 13.81 -6.63 -0.72
CA TYR A 107 13.03 -7.15 -1.85
C TYR A 107 13.79 -8.19 -2.66
N GLU A 108 13.06 -9.23 -3.07
CA GLU A 108 13.61 -10.40 -3.75
C GLU A 108 13.52 -10.28 -5.26
N TYR A 109 14.63 -10.69 -5.93
CA TYR A 109 14.75 -10.77 -7.38
C TYR A 109 15.28 -12.14 -7.77
N ILE A 110 14.70 -12.73 -8.78
CA ILE A 110 14.98 -14.09 -9.23
C ILE A 110 15.77 -14.03 -10.54
N LEU A 111 16.88 -14.77 -10.63
CA LEU A 111 17.65 -14.89 -11.85
C LEU A 111 16.90 -15.69 -12.90
N ASP A 112 16.70 -15.12 -14.07
CA ASP A 112 15.89 -15.72 -15.14
C ASP A 112 16.60 -16.90 -15.81
N GLU A 113 17.92 -16.79 -16.04
CA GLU A 113 18.72 -17.78 -16.75
C GLU A 113 20.01 -18.14 -16.01
N THR A 114 20.51 -19.34 -16.21
CA THR A 114 21.79 -19.74 -15.64
C THR A 114 22.95 -18.96 -16.26
N VAL A 115 23.77 -18.37 -15.43
CA VAL A 115 24.93 -17.57 -15.83
C VAL A 115 26.20 -18.21 -15.35
N VAL A 116 27.23 -18.25 -16.22
CA VAL A 116 28.57 -18.76 -15.90
C VAL A 116 29.57 -17.63 -15.99
N ILE A 117 30.33 -17.41 -14.92
CA ILE A 117 31.41 -16.42 -14.89
C ILE A 117 32.60 -16.91 -15.71
N GLY A 118 32.98 -16.18 -16.74
CA GLY A 118 34.11 -16.50 -17.59
C GLY A 118 35.45 -15.95 -17.07
N GLU A 119 36.48 -15.99 -17.95
CA GLU A 119 37.84 -15.51 -17.67
C GLU A 119 37.90 -14.02 -17.29
N SER A 120 36.92 -13.21 -17.73
CA SER A 120 36.78 -11.80 -17.36
C SER A 120 36.44 -11.56 -15.88
N LYS A 121 36.19 -12.66 -15.12
CA LYS A 121 35.72 -12.62 -13.72
C LYS A 121 34.44 -11.83 -13.52
N SER A 122 33.70 -11.57 -14.59
CA SER A 122 32.42 -10.88 -14.56
C SER A 122 31.47 -11.51 -15.58
N ALA A 123 30.18 -11.53 -15.23
CA ALA A 123 29.12 -11.97 -16.11
C ALA A 123 27.86 -11.14 -15.85
N LYS A 124 26.98 -11.06 -16.84
CA LYS A 124 25.70 -10.33 -16.74
C LYS A 124 24.56 -11.31 -16.89
N GLY A 125 23.50 -11.06 -16.15
CA GLY A 125 22.25 -11.80 -16.23
C GLY A 125 21.05 -10.87 -16.11
N ASN A 126 19.88 -11.39 -16.42
CA ASN A 126 18.63 -10.70 -16.19
C ASN A 126 17.95 -11.28 -14.95
N ILE A 127 17.37 -10.40 -14.16
CA ILE A 127 16.61 -10.76 -12.96
C ILE A 127 15.22 -10.17 -13.06
N THR A 128 14.24 -10.90 -12.53
CA THR A 128 12.84 -10.50 -12.45
C THR A 128 12.43 -10.43 -10.98
N ALA A 129 11.72 -9.39 -10.59
CA ALA A 129 11.19 -9.23 -9.24
C ALA A 129 10.28 -10.41 -8.84
N ALA A 130 10.31 -10.81 -7.58
CA ALA A 130 9.48 -11.88 -7.06
C ALA A 130 7.98 -11.57 -7.18
N GLU A 131 7.60 -10.31 -6.98
CA GLU A 131 6.22 -9.84 -7.05
C GLU A 131 6.08 -8.60 -7.94
N THR A 132 4.84 -8.20 -8.21
CA THR A 132 4.51 -6.97 -8.94
C THR A 132 4.38 -5.80 -7.96
N GLY A 133 4.79 -4.61 -8.37
CA GLY A 133 4.61 -3.41 -7.57
C GLY A 133 5.69 -2.36 -7.86
N GLU A 134 5.34 -1.11 -7.66
CA GLU A 134 6.26 0.03 -7.85
C GLU A 134 7.46 -0.03 -6.90
N ILE A 135 7.29 -0.64 -5.72
CA ILE A 135 8.34 -0.85 -4.72
C ILE A 135 9.52 -1.67 -5.23
N TYR A 136 9.32 -2.48 -6.27
CA TYR A 136 10.37 -3.28 -6.91
C TYR A 136 11.16 -2.49 -7.98
N ASN A 137 10.84 -1.23 -8.22
CA ASN A 137 11.64 -0.34 -9.09
C ASN A 137 12.78 0.29 -8.29
N THR A 138 13.78 -0.53 -7.97
CA THR A 138 14.94 -0.09 -7.18
C THR A 138 15.97 0.63 -8.03
N ALA A 139 16.75 1.50 -7.39
CA ALA A 139 17.84 2.23 -8.07
C ALA A 139 18.99 1.29 -8.48
N ALA A 140 19.81 1.73 -9.44
CA ALA A 140 21.02 1.01 -9.79
C ALA A 140 22.00 0.90 -8.60
N GLY A 141 22.63 -0.25 -8.46
CA GLY A 141 23.59 -0.51 -7.38
C GLY A 141 22.97 -0.93 -6.03
N THR A 142 21.66 -1.06 -5.93
CA THR A 142 20.99 -1.41 -4.65
C THR A 142 20.79 -2.91 -4.45
N ILE A 143 20.83 -3.72 -5.52
CA ILE A 143 20.71 -5.18 -5.42
C ILE A 143 22.10 -5.76 -5.23
N THR A 144 22.50 -5.97 -3.99
CA THR A 144 23.84 -6.41 -3.61
C THR A 144 23.85 -7.69 -2.77
N GLY A 145 22.69 -8.07 -2.22
CA GLY A 145 22.54 -9.22 -1.34
C GLY A 145 22.31 -10.52 -2.10
N GLN A 146 22.75 -11.64 -1.49
CA GLN A 146 22.45 -13.00 -1.93
C GLN A 146 21.58 -13.66 -0.86
N TYR A 147 20.44 -14.22 -1.24
CA TYR A 147 19.60 -14.99 -0.31
C TYR A 147 20.33 -16.26 0.17
N LYS A 148 21.09 -16.90 -0.73
CA LYS A 148 21.91 -18.05 -0.44
C LYS A 148 23.31 -17.84 -1.01
N THR A 149 24.33 -18.03 -0.19
CA THR A 149 25.73 -17.88 -0.61
C THR A 149 26.07 -18.83 -1.74
N ILE A 150 26.62 -18.29 -2.83
CA ILE A 150 27.10 -19.03 -3.99
C ILE A 150 28.63 -19.06 -3.94
N ASN A 151 29.22 -20.27 -3.88
CA ASN A 151 30.65 -20.40 -3.83
C ASN A 151 31.31 -19.85 -5.11
N GLY A 152 32.34 -19.01 -4.92
CA GLY A 152 33.04 -18.36 -6.02
C GLY A 152 32.42 -17.01 -6.47
N LEU A 153 31.23 -16.65 -6.01
CA LEU A 153 30.62 -15.34 -6.27
C LEU A 153 31.10 -14.34 -5.20
N THR A 154 31.73 -13.25 -5.64
CA THR A 154 32.34 -12.24 -4.75
C THR A 154 31.44 -11.02 -4.56
N ALA A 155 30.82 -10.54 -5.63
CA ALA A 155 29.96 -9.36 -5.60
C ALA A 155 28.83 -9.45 -6.64
N VAL A 156 27.77 -8.72 -6.33
CA VAL A 156 26.56 -8.61 -7.16
C VAL A 156 26.13 -7.16 -7.18
N THR A 157 25.74 -6.65 -8.34
CA THR A 157 25.20 -5.29 -8.46
C THR A 157 24.27 -5.18 -9.66
N ASN A 158 23.15 -4.48 -9.52
CA ASN A 158 22.27 -4.15 -10.64
C ASN A 158 22.75 -2.87 -11.34
N ASN A 159 22.51 -2.81 -12.65
CA ASN A 159 22.86 -1.66 -13.49
C ASN A 159 21.70 -0.69 -13.62
#